data_676f55e1e0034fb5f3f49436631c3d1d
#
_entry.id   676f55e1e0034fb5f3f49436631c3d1d
#
_cell.length_a   1.000
_cell.length_b   1.000
_cell.length_c   1.000
_cell.angle_alpha   90.00
_cell.angle_beta   90.00
_cell.angle_gamma   90.00
#
_symmetry.space_group_name_H-M   'P 1'
#
loop_
_entity.id
_entity.type
_entity.pdbx_description
1 polymer ?
#
loop_
_entity_poly.entity_id
_entity_poly.type
_entity_poly.pdbx_seq_one_letter_code
_entity_poly.pdbx_strand_id
1 'polypeptide(L)'
;MRGSRHPARMALRTAAMTILALSTLLAASPASPVSAANAASPVSVASAASPGASVRDPGWAWPVDGARIVDRPFVAPAEPWSAGHRGVDLRAPGAAAAVRAAMGGVVHFAGVVVDRPVITVRDGQLLVTVEPVEPIVVEGQRVEAGEVIGTLLPGHCGGSGARVCVHLGVRLAGEYVSPLLYLGGLQRAVLLPLAGG
;
A
#
# COMPACT_ATOMS: atom_id res chain seq x y z
N MET A 1 24.02 -45.20 -41.81
CA MET A 1 23.08 -44.67 -42.81
C MET A 1 22.67 -43.27 -42.36
N ARG A 2 23.21 -42.25 -43.04
CA ARG A 2 22.62 -41.05 -43.67
C ARG A 2 21.43 -40.48 -42.85
N GLY A 3 21.47 -39.37 -42.17
CA GLY A 3 21.95 -38.03 -42.54
C GLY A 3 20.81 -37.24 -43.14
N SER A 4 20.17 -36.33 -42.38
CA SER A 4 19.47 -35.21 -43.02
C SER A 4 19.50 -33.99 -42.07
N ARG A 5 20.33 -33.04 -42.42
CA ARG A 5 20.40 -31.69 -41.83
C ARG A 5 19.47 -30.77 -42.63
N HIS A 6 18.54 -30.12 -41.99
CA HIS A 6 17.79 -29.00 -42.60
C HIS A 6 18.29 -27.68 -42.00
N PRO A 7 18.72 -26.71 -42.82
CA PRO A 7 19.05 -25.38 -42.35
C PRO A 7 17.79 -24.50 -42.28
N ALA A 8 17.52 -23.89 -41.12
CA ALA A 8 16.53 -22.86 -40.95
C ALA A 8 16.99 -21.56 -41.65
N ARG A 9 16.18 -21.08 -42.57
CA ARG A 9 16.36 -19.80 -43.27
C ARG A 9 15.95 -18.65 -42.37
N MET A 10 16.91 -17.79 -42.07
CA MET A 10 16.78 -16.51 -41.39
C MET A 10 16.20 -15.50 -42.38
N ALA A 11 14.98 -15.04 -42.18
CA ALA A 11 14.34 -13.98 -42.93
C ALA A 11 14.58 -12.63 -42.28
N LEU A 12 15.46 -11.85 -42.89
CA LEU A 12 15.73 -10.46 -42.56
C LEU A 12 14.57 -9.60 -43.09
N ARG A 13 13.78 -8.97 -42.22
CA ARG A 13 12.77 -7.98 -42.59
C ARG A 13 13.31 -6.59 -42.29
N THR A 14 13.72 -5.91 -43.34
CA THR A 14 14.02 -4.47 -43.38
C THR A 14 12.71 -3.68 -43.22
N ALA A 15 12.61 -2.88 -42.16
CA ALA A 15 11.52 -1.91 -41.98
C ALA A 15 11.97 -0.56 -42.56
N ALA A 16 11.26 -0.09 -43.55
CA ALA A 16 11.44 1.23 -44.18
C ALA A 16 10.91 2.35 -43.26
N MET A 17 11.76 3.33 -43.04
CA MET A 17 11.51 4.52 -42.22
C MET A 17 10.90 5.58 -43.13
N THR A 18 9.61 5.89 -42.95
CA THR A 18 8.90 6.96 -43.63
C THR A 18 8.94 8.21 -42.77
N ILE A 19 9.70 9.22 -43.21
CA ILE A 19 9.76 10.54 -42.59
C ILE A 19 8.59 11.36 -43.12
N LEU A 20 7.65 11.74 -42.25
CA LEU A 20 6.55 12.65 -42.58
C LEU A 20 6.89 14.05 -42.07
N ALA A 21 7.07 15.00 -43.01
CA ALA A 21 7.33 16.39 -42.72
C ALA A 21 6.08 17.09 -42.17
N LEU A 22 6.19 17.69 -40.98
CA LEU A 22 5.14 18.47 -40.34
C LEU A 22 5.26 19.94 -40.68
N SER A 23 4.30 20.43 -41.46
CA SER A 23 4.18 21.85 -41.81
C SER A 23 3.56 22.64 -40.64
N THR A 24 4.27 23.66 -40.17
CA THR A 24 3.82 24.61 -39.15
C THR A 24 2.82 25.61 -39.77
N LEU A 25 1.59 25.60 -39.25
CA LEU A 25 0.59 26.65 -39.55
C LEU A 25 0.49 27.57 -38.33
N LEU A 26 0.96 28.80 -38.52
CA LEU A 26 0.92 29.88 -37.54
C LEU A 26 -0.49 30.49 -37.56
N ALA A 27 -1.33 30.24 -36.54
CA ALA A 27 -2.62 30.91 -36.40
C ALA A 27 -2.52 32.03 -35.37
N ALA A 28 -2.74 33.27 -35.85
CA ALA A 28 -2.84 34.45 -35.00
C ALA A 28 -4.20 34.49 -34.29
N SER A 29 -4.19 34.62 -32.96
CA SER A 29 -5.39 34.82 -32.15
C SER A 29 -5.74 36.30 -32.04
N PRO A 30 -7.02 36.71 -32.21
CA PRO A 30 -7.44 38.06 -31.92
C PRO A 30 -7.64 38.28 -30.41
N ALA A 31 -7.16 39.41 -29.92
CA ALA A 31 -7.34 39.90 -28.57
C ALA A 31 -8.80 40.30 -28.34
N SER A 32 -9.44 39.77 -27.32
CA SER A 32 -10.75 40.22 -26.85
C SER A 32 -10.60 41.26 -25.71
N PRO A 33 -11.49 42.26 -25.65
CA PRO A 33 -11.39 43.32 -24.65
C PRO A 33 -11.85 42.85 -23.25
N VAL A 34 -11.07 43.27 -22.27
CA VAL A 34 -11.37 43.13 -20.85
C VAL A 34 -12.57 44.01 -20.48
N SER A 35 -13.69 43.40 -20.11
CA SER A 35 -14.83 44.11 -19.50
C SER A 35 -14.72 43.93 -17.99
N ALA A 36 -14.40 45.03 -17.30
CA ALA A 36 -14.45 45.08 -15.83
C ALA A 36 -15.92 45.23 -15.39
N ALA A 37 -16.49 44.20 -14.79
CA ALA A 37 -17.72 44.28 -14.04
C ALA A 37 -17.42 43.91 -12.60
N ASN A 38 -17.32 44.95 -11.75
CA ASN A 38 -17.40 44.82 -10.29
C ASN A 38 -18.82 44.35 -9.90
N ALA A 39 -18.93 43.14 -9.45
CA ALA A 39 -20.07 42.66 -8.70
C ALA A 39 -19.58 42.09 -7.37
N ALA A 40 -19.70 42.86 -6.31
CA ALA A 40 -19.52 42.40 -4.94
C ALA A 40 -20.63 41.41 -4.61
N SER A 41 -20.32 40.15 -4.48
CA SER A 41 -21.20 39.12 -3.93
C SER A 41 -20.98 39.00 -2.44
N PRO A 42 -22.06 38.89 -1.63
CA PRO A 42 -21.92 38.76 -0.19
C PRO A 42 -21.32 37.40 0.17
N VAL A 43 -20.29 37.45 1.02
CA VAL A 43 -19.70 36.28 1.64
C VAL A 43 -20.70 35.64 2.57
N SER A 44 -21.35 34.57 2.13
CA SER A 44 -22.14 33.69 3.02
C SER A 44 -21.17 32.78 3.79
N VAL A 45 -20.84 33.16 5.01
CA VAL A 45 -20.18 32.27 5.97
C VAL A 45 -21.24 31.28 6.50
N ALA A 46 -21.44 30.19 5.75
CA ALA A 46 -22.10 29.01 6.29
C ALA A 46 -21.05 28.17 7.03
N SER A 47 -20.87 28.49 8.30
CA SER A 47 -20.14 27.64 9.25
C SER A 47 -21.01 26.40 9.54
N ALA A 48 -20.88 25.36 8.73
CA ALA A 48 -21.32 24.02 9.08
C ALA A 48 -20.18 23.33 9.82
N ALA A 49 -20.15 23.51 11.13
CA ALA A 49 -19.36 22.67 12.01
C ALA A 49 -19.92 21.24 11.92
N SER A 50 -19.25 20.36 11.20
CA SER A 50 -19.50 18.92 11.27
C SER A 50 -19.04 18.43 12.64
N PRO A 51 -19.93 17.89 13.48
CA PRO A 51 -19.52 17.27 14.73
C PRO A 51 -18.94 15.89 14.39
N GLY A 52 -17.66 15.68 14.68
CA GLY A 52 -17.06 14.36 14.60
C GLY A 52 -15.73 14.26 13.86
N ALA A 53 -14.93 15.30 13.85
CA ALA A 53 -13.50 15.11 13.61
C ALA A 53 -12.93 14.42 14.85
N SER A 54 -13.01 13.08 14.91
CA SER A 54 -12.15 12.31 15.79
C SER A 54 -10.72 12.76 15.48
N VAL A 55 -9.99 13.17 16.50
CA VAL A 55 -8.56 13.42 16.46
C VAL A 55 -7.96 12.16 15.83
N ARG A 56 -7.67 12.20 14.54
CA ARG A 56 -6.92 11.15 13.86
C ARG A 56 -5.54 11.30 14.43
N ASP A 57 -5.12 10.29 15.19
CA ASP A 57 -3.73 10.10 15.53
C ASP A 57 -2.94 10.19 14.22
N PRO A 58 -1.99 11.14 14.08
CA PRO A 58 -1.45 11.48 12.78
C PRO A 58 -0.55 10.35 12.29
N GLY A 59 -1.10 9.39 11.58
CA GLY A 59 -0.28 8.61 10.73
C GLY A 59 -0.54 7.12 10.55
N TRP A 60 -1.26 6.40 11.41
CA TRP A 60 -1.45 4.95 11.24
C TRP A 60 -2.90 4.52 11.30
N ALA A 61 -3.25 3.59 10.40
CA ALA A 61 -4.58 2.97 10.32
C ALA A 61 -4.47 1.45 10.43
N TRP A 62 -5.49 0.81 11.02
CA TRP A 62 -5.61 -0.65 10.93
C TRP A 62 -5.86 -1.06 9.48
N PRO A 63 -5.10 -2.05 8.95
CA PRO A 63 -5.17 -2.40 7.54
C PRO A 63 -6.46 -3.12 7.14
N VAL A 64 -7.25 -3.60 8.10
CA VAL A 64 -8.54 -4.25 7.87
C VAL A 64 -9.60 -3.70 8.81
N ASP A 65 -10.84 -3.63 8.34
CA ASP A 65 -11.99 -3.23 9.16
C ASP A 65 -12.39 -4.33 10.15
N GLY A 66 -13.15 -3.97 11.19
CA GLY A 66 -13.68 -4.89 12.18
C GLY A 66 -12.95 -4.86 13.52
N ALA A 67 -12.99 -5.97 14.24
CA ALA A 67 -12.37 -6.07 15.56
C ALA A 67 -10.83 -6.06 15.45
N ARG A 68 -10.18 -5.27 16.30
CA ARG A 68 -8.71 -5.16 16.36
C ARG A 68 -8.12 -6.38 17.09
N ILE A 69 -8.14 -7.54 16.43
CA ILE A 69 -7.67 -8.81 16.98
C ILE A 69 -6.35 -9.20 16.32
N VAL A 70 -5.35 -9.43 17.15
CA VAL A 70 -4.06 -9.99 16.73
C VAL A 70 -4.12 -11.51 16.92
N ASP A 71 -4.17 -12.27 15.83
CA ASP A 71 -4.19 -13.73 15.85
C ASP A 71 -2.81 -14.32 16.12
N ARG A 72 -1.76 -13.67 15.61
CA ARG A 72 -0.38 -14.05 15.85
C ARG A 72 0.48 -12.81 16.08
N PRO A 73 1.14 -12.70 17.25
CA PRO A 73 1.98 -11.54 17.58
C PRO A 73 3.32 -11.58 16.83
N PHE A 74 4.00 -10.43 16.81
CA PHE A 74 5.39 -10.30 16.37
C PHE A 74 6.31 -11.10 17.31
N VAL A 75 7.23 -11.86 16.71
CA VAL A 75 8.30 -12.57 17.42
C VAL A 75 9.61 -12.25 16.72
N ALA A 76 10.42 -11.40 17.35
CA ALA A 76 11.72 -11.02 16.80
C ALA A 76 12.58 -12.28 16.57
N PRO A 77 13.14 -12.49 15.38
CA PRO A 77 14.13 -13.54 15.18
C PRO A 77 15.40 -13.21 15.97
N ALA A 78 16.05 -14.24 16.51
CA ALA A 78 17.31 -14.06 17.24
C ALA A 78 18.43 -13.54 16.32
N GLU A 79 18.41 -13.98 15.06
CA GLU A 79 19.32 -13.54 14.00
C GLU A 79 18.49 -13.21 12.74
N PRO A 80 18.99 -12.40 11.79
CA PRO A 80 18.22 -12.01 10.60
C PRO A 80 17.65 -13.18 9.79
N TRP A 81 18.32 -14.35 9.83
CA TRP A 81 17.91 -15.58 9.13
C TRP A 81 17.20 -16.60 10.04
N SER A 82 17.10 -16.35 11.34
CA SER A 82 16.48 -17.28 12.30
C SER A 82 14.97 -17.31 12.16
N ALA A 83 14.37 -18.35 12.71
CA ALA A 83 12.92 -18.45 12.84
C ALA A 83 12.36 -17.32 13.72
N GLY A 84 11.19 -16.84 13.34
CA GLY A 84 10.48 -15.77 14.03
C GLY A 84 9.15 -15.47 13.35
N HIS A 85 8.49 -14.40 13.76
CA HIS A 85 7.34 -13.83 13.05
C HIS A 85 7.59 -12.36 12.83
N ARG A 86 7.95 -11.98 11.60
CA ARG A 86 8.45 -10.65 11.22
C ARG A 86 7.35 -9.60 11.04
N GLY A 87 6.18 -9.87 11.61
CA GLY A 87 5.02 -9.00 11.58
C GLY A 87 3.97 -9.45 12.58
N VAL A 88 2.74 -9.06 12.36
CA VAL A 88 1.57 -9.51 13.10
C VAL A 88 0.51 -10.01 12.13
N ASP A 89 -0.23 -11.05 12.51
CA ASP A 89 -1.39 -11.50 11.76
C ASP A 89 -2.64 -10.89 12.37
N LEU A 90 -3.31 -10.06 11.60
CA LEU A 90 -4.48 -9.31 12.03
C LEU A 90 -5.75 -9.96 11.47
N ARG A 91 -6.71 -10.25 12.33
CA ARG A 91 -7.97 -10.89 11.93
C ARG A 91 -8.77 -9.97 11.02
N ALA A 92 -9.16 -10.49 9.87
CA ALA A 92 -10.03 -9.81 8.93
C ALA A 92 -11.49 -10.27 9.11
N PRO A 93 -12.48 -9.45 8.69
CA PRO A 93 -13.90 -9.79 8.79
C PRO A 93 -14.29 -10.96 7.87
N GLY A 94 -13.49 -11.25 6.84
CA GLY A 94 -13.73 -12.34 5.89
C GLY A 94 -12.77 -12.28 4.69
N ALA A 95 -12.88 -13.28 3.83
CA ALA A 95 -12.22 -13.27 2.52
C ALA A 95 -12.74 -12.11 1.67
N ALA A 96 -11.90 -11.59 0.78
CA ALA A 96 -12.17 -10.42 -0.05
C ALA A 96 -12.41 -9.11 0.74
N ALA A 97 -12.01 -9.06 2.02
CA ALA A 97 -12.02 -7.81 2.78
C ALA A 97 -11.12 -6.76 2.11
N ALA A 98 -11.54 -5.50 2.13
CA ALA A 98 -10.71 -4.39 1.71
C ALA A 98 -9.49 -4.27 2.63
N VAL A 99 -8.31 -4.14 2.04
CA VAL A 99 -7.06 -3.89 2.77
C VAL A 99 -6.64 -2.45 2.54
N ARG A 100 -6.32 -1.78 3.65
CA ARG A 100 -5.95 -0.36 3.67
C ARG A 100 -4.47 -0.18 3.97
N ALA A 101 -3.91 0.89 3.44
CA ALA A 101 -2.56 1.31 3.78
C ALA A 101 -2.50 1.63 5.29
N ALA A 102 -1.62 0.94 6.01
CA ALA A 102 -1.46 1.19 7.45
C ALA A 102 -0.80 2.54 7.73
N MET A 103 -0.04 3.07 6.78
CA MET A 103 0.53 4.43 6.81
C MET A 103 0.46 5.08 5.44
N GLY A 104 0.58 6.41 5.37
CA GLY A 104 0.78 7.14 4.13
C GLY A 104 2.20 6.95 3.60
N GLY A 105 2.37 7.07 2.27
CA GLY A 105 3.69 6.95 1.64
C GLY A 105 3.61 6.71 0.14
N VAL A 106 4.65 6.10 -0.40
CA VAL A 106 4.72 5.69 -1.80
C VAL A 106 4.74 4.17 -1.88
N VAL A 107 3.93 3.59 -2.75
CA VAL A 107 3.95 2.15 -3.04
C VAL A 107 5.33 1.80 -3.58
N HIS A 108 6.08 1.06 -2.80
CA HIS A 108 7.44 0.63 -3.13
C HIS A 108 7.47 -0.66 -3.93
N PHE A 109 6.45 -1.49 -3.71
CA PHE A 109 6.27 -2.74 -4.42
C PHE A 109 4.78 -3.13 -4.40
N ALA A 110 4.28 -3.61 -5.53
CA ALA A 110 2.95 -4.21 -5.65
C ALA A 110 3.04 -5.35 -6.67
N GLY A 111 3.03 -6.60 -6.21
CA GLY A 111 3.25 -7.76 -7.07
C GLY A 111 3.30 -9.06 -6.31
N VAL A 112 3.68 -10.14 -6.99
CA VAL A 112 3.74 -11.49 -6.43
C VAL A 112 5.17 -11.81 -5.96
N VAL A 113 5.29 -12.28 -4.72
CA VAL A 113 6.53 -12.81 -4.15
C VAL A 113 6.33 -14.30 -3.92
N VAL A 114 7.05 -15.12 -4.68
CA VAL A 114 6.95 -16.59 -4.73
C VAL A 114 5.56 -17.04 -5.16
N ASP A 115 4.60 -17.08 -4.24
CA ASP A 115 3.26 -17.66 -4.42
C ASP A 115 2.12 -16.76 -3.92
N ARG A 116 2.44 -15.54 -3.44
CA ARG A 116 1.45 -14.64 -2.85
C ARG A 116 1.63 -13.19 -3.26
N PRO A 117 0.53 -12.44 -3.48
CA PRO A 117 0.60 -11.03 -3.74
C PRO A 117 0.92 -10.23 -2.48
N VAL A 118 1.80 -9.25 -2.63
CA VAL A 118 2.36 -8.42 -1.57
C VAL A 118 2.31 -6.96 -1.98
N ILE A 119 1.98 -6.09 -1.05
CA ILE A 119 2.08 -4.63 -1.23
C ILE A 119 3.01 -4.10 -0.15
N THR A 120 3.99 -3.29 -0.54
CA THR A 120 4.88 -2.58 0.38
C THR A 120 4.76 -1.09 0.14
N VAL A 121 4.46 -0.33 1.21
CA VAL A 121 4.46 1.14 1.21
C VAL A 121 5.72 1.62 1.92
N ARG A 122 6.35 2.67 1.39
CA ARG A 122 7.56 3.29 1.93
C ARG A 122 7.28 4.74 2.34
N ASP A 123 7.79 5.12 3.51
CA ASP A 123 7.97 6.50 3.92
C ASP A 123 9.34 6.65 4.61
N GLY A 124 10.25 7.34 3.94
CA GLY A 124 11.65 7.44 4.38
C GLY A 124 12.32 6.07 4.55
N GLN A 125 12.75 5.77 5.77
CA GLN A 125 13.37 4.48 6.13
C GLN A 125 12.36 3.41 6.58
N LEU A 126 11.08 3.76 6.63
CA LEU A 126 10.02 2.86 7.06
C LEU A 126 9.46 2.13 5.85
N LEU A 127 9.34 0.81 5.95
CA LEU A 127 8.70 -0.08 4.98
C LEU A 127 7.59 -0.84 5.68
N VAL A 128 6.38 -0.72 5.17
CA VAL A 128 5.21 -1.44 5.68
C VAL A 128 4.68 -2.36 4.60
N THR A 129 4.61 -3.64 4.91
CA THR A 129 4.24 -4.70 3.97
C THR A 129 2.96 -5.39 4.44
N VAL A 130 2.03 -5.62 3.52
CA VAL A 130 0.82 -6.41 3.74
C VAL A 130 0.74 -7.57 2.75
N GLU A 131 0.33 -8.75 3.25
CA GLU A 131 0.13 -9.98 2.46
C GLU A 131 -0.92 -10.91 3.10
N PRO A 132 -1.55 -11.82 2.32
CA PRO A 132 -1.64 -11.85 0.86
C PRO A 132 -2.72 -10.89 0.37
N VAL A 133 -2.37 -9.92 -0.45
CA VAL A 133 -3.30 -8.84 -0.88
C VAL A 133 -3.21 -8.66 -2.39
N GLU A 134 -4.32 -8.88 -3.10
CA GLU A 134 -4.43 -8.53 -4.52
C GLU A 134 -4.43 -7.01 -4.67
N PRO A 135 -3.41 -6.41 -5.32
CA PRO A 135 -3.25 -4.98 -5.36
C PRO A 135 -4.22 -4.31 -6.35
N ILE A 136 -4.75 -3.14 -5.96
CA ILE A 136 -5.42 -2.20 -6.88
C ILE A 136 -4.56 -0.95 -7.11
N VAL A 137 -3.38 -0.89 -6.50
CA VAL A 137 -2.38 0.17 -6.61
C VAL A 137 -1.17 -0.33 -7.39
N VAL A 138 -0.36 0.58 -7.90
CA VAL A 138 0.86 0.28 -8.66
C VAL A 138 2.08 0.88 -8.00
N GLU A 139 3.25 0.31 -8.27
CA GLU A 139 4.53 0.85 -7.82
C GLU A 139 4.71 2.32 -8.24
N GLY A 140 5.21 3.15 -7.32
CA GLY A 140 5.36 4.58 -7.48
C GLY A 140 4.10 5.40 -7.13
N GLN A 141 2.93 4.79 -6.96
CA GLN A 141 1.72 5.48 -6.55
C GLN A 141 1.84 5.99 -5.10
N ARG A 142 1.38 7.23 -4.85
CA ARG A 142 1.23 7.77 -3.50
C ARG A 142 -0.09 7.32 -2.91
N VAL A 143 -0.07 6.92 -1.65
CA VAL A 143 -1.26 6.50 -0.88
C VAL A 143 -1.27 7.18 0.49
N GLU A 144 -2.47 7.41 1.02
CA GLU A 144 -2.69 7.95 2.35
C GLU A 144 -3.00 6.83 3.36
N ALA A 145 -2.73 7.07 4.65
CA ALA A 145 -3.13 6.13 5.69
C ALA A 145 -4.65 5.90 5.68
N GLY A 146 -5.07 4.63 5.69
CA GLY A 146 -6.48 4.23 5.60
C GLY A 146 -7.04 4.16 4.17
N GLU A 147 -6.28 4.55 3.14
CA GLU A 147 -6.67 4.36 1.74
C GLU A 147 -6.73 2.87 1.39
N VAL A 148 -7.75 2.45 0.62
CA VAL A 148 -7.85 1.05 0.16
C VAL A 148 -6.79 0.82 -0.91
N ILE A 149 -5.92 -0.17 -0.68
CA ILE A 149 -4.81 -0.52 -1.57
C ILE A 149 -4.97 -1.88 -2.23
N GLY A 150 -5.91 -2.69 -1.79
CA GLY A 150 -6.13 -4.02 -2.36
C GLY A 150 -7.22 -4.81 -1.67
N THR A 151 -7.33 -6.07 -2.08
CA THR A 151 -8.31 -7.04 -1.57
C THR A 151 -7.58 -8.23 -0.94
N LEU A 152 -7.99 -8.61 0.27
CA LEU A 152 -7.40 -9.72 1.00
C LEU A 152 -7.69 -11.06 0.29
N LEU A 153 -6.64 -11.86 0.10
CA LEU A 153 -6.75 -13.22 -0.37
C LEU A 153 -6.72 -14.21 0.81
N PRO A 154 -7.37 -15.39 0.66
CA PRO A 154 -7.30 -16.44 1.68
C PRO A 154 -5.90 -17.07 1.72
N GLY A 155 -5.59 -17.78 2.83
CA GLY A 155 -4.47 -18.71 2.90
C GLY A 155 -3.32 -18.35 3.85
N HIS A 156 -3.27 -17.15 4.43
CA HIS A 156 -2.17 -16.78 5.32
C HIS A 156 -2.33 -17.38 6.74
N CYS A 157 -3.47 -17.23 7.38
CA CYS A 157 -3.74 -17.87 8.66
C CYS A 157 -4.07 -19.33 8.46
N GLY A 158 -3.06 -20.18 8.48
CA GLY A 158 -3.19 -21.64 8.30
C GLY A 158 -4.12 -22.29 9.31
N GLY A 159 -4.95 -23.21 8.81
CA GLY A 159 -5.89 -24.04 9.57
C GLY A 159 -7.14 -24.30 8.74
N SER A 160 -7.75 -25.45 8.92
CA SER A 160 -8.97 -25.93 8.24
C SER A 160 -10.24 -25.14 8.62
N GLY A 161 -10.12 -23.84 8.87
CA GLY A 161 -11.23 -23.07 9.40
C GLY A 161 -11.36 -21.68 8.82
N ALA A 162 -12.49 -21.09 9.08
CA ALA A 162 -13.02 -19.81 8.64
C ALA A 162 -12.20 -18.56 9.08
N ARG A 163 -10.94 -18.71 9.51
CA ARG A 163 -10.12 -17.57 9.91
C ARG A 163 -9.39 -17.00 8.70
N VAL A 164 -9.66 -15.75 8.42
CA VAL A 164 -8.95 -14.98 7.39
C VAL A 164 -8.20 -13.87 8.11
N CYS A 165 -6.94 -13.68 7.77
CA CYS A 165 -6.12 -12.61 8.33
C CYS A 165 -5.22 -12.00 7.27
N VAL A 166 -4.80 -10.77 7.52
CA VAL A 166 -3.73 -10.10 6.81
C VAL A 166 -2.47 -10.12 7.68
N HIS A 167 -1.36 -10.48 7.07
CA HIS A 167 -0.04 -10.27 7.67
C HIS A 167 0.37 -8.82 7.46
N LEU A 168 0.82 -8.16 8.53
CA LEU A 168 1.39 -6.83 8.51
C LEU A 168 2.80 -6.88 9.04
N GLY A 169 3.78 -6.58 8.20
CA GLY A 169 5.19 -6.48 8.54
C GLY A 169 5.66 -5.02 8.53
N VAL A 170 6.55 -4.66 9.45
CA VAL A 170 7.18 -3.33 9.49
C VAL A 170 8.69 -3.50 9.58
N ARG A 171 9.41 -2.76 8.73
CA ARG A 171 10.87 -2.59 8.82
C ARG A 171 11.22 -1.12 8.96
N LEU A 172 12.05 -0.81 9.94
CA LEU A 172 12.65 0.50 10.15
C LEU A 172 14.16 0.40 9.95
N ALA A 173 14.70 1.16 9.02
CA ALA A 173 16.15 1.14 8.69
C ALA A 173 16.71 -0.28 8.42
N GLY A 174 15.89 -1.16 7.82
CA GLY A 174 16.25 -2.54 7.51
C GLY A 174 15.87 -3.57 8.56
N GLU A 175 15.66 -3.18 9.81
CA GLU A 175 15.33 -4.06 10.94
C GLU A 175 13.83 -4.28 11.07
N TYR A 176 13.42 -5.52 11.37
CA TYR A 176 12.03 -5.83 11.66
C TYR A 176 11.63 -5.36 13.05
N VAL A 177 10.54 -4.61 13.12
CA VAL A 177 9.97 -4.08 14.36
C VAL A 177 8.50 -4.47 14.49
N SER A 178 8.00 -4.51 15.73
CA SER A 178 6.59 -4.84 15.97
C SER A 178 5.67 -3.77 15.38
N PRO A 179 4.73 -4.11 14.48
CA PRO A 179 3.75 -3.17 13.95
C PRO A 179 2.86 -2.54 15.03
N LEU A 180 2.67 -3.21 16.17
CA LEU A 180 1.85 -2.72 17.27
C LEU A 180 2.42 -1.47 17.93
N LEU A 181 3.72 -1.18 17.76
CA LEU A 181 4.33 0.10 18.17
C LEU A 181 3.67 1.30 17.50
N TYR A 182 3.20 1.11 16.27
CA TYR A 182 2.62 2.15 15.43
C TYR A 182 1.08 2.13 15.42
N LEU A 183 0.48 0.93 15.53
CA LEU A 183 -0.97 0.76 15.52
C LEU A 183 -1.65 1.12 16.85
N GLY A 184 -0.88 1.56 17.87
CA GLY A 184 -1.41 1.88 19.19
C GLY A 184 -1.90 0.66 19.99
N GLY A 185 -1.49 -0.54 19.60
CA GLY A 185 -1.92 -1.81 20.21
C GLY A 185 -1.09 -2.28 21.42
N LEU A 186 -0.03 -1.54 21.78
CA LEU A 186 0.71 -1.85 22.99
C LEU A 186 -0.04 -1.31 24.20
N GLN A 187 -0.55 -2.21 25.02
CA GLN A 187 -0.96 -1.84 26.38
C GLN A 187 0.27 -1.27 27.09
N ARG A 188 0.12 -0.11 27.73
CA ARG A 188 1.14 0.40 28.63
C ARG A 188 1.49 -0.70 29.63
N ALA A 189 2.76 -1.07 29.68
CA ALA A 189 3.24 -1.94 30.76
C ALA A 189 2.93 -1.25 32.08
N VAL A 190 2.02 -1.81 32.85
CA VAL A 190 1.79 -1.40 34.23
C VAL A 190 2.79 -2.16 35.07
N LEU A 191 3.77 -1.44 35.62
CA LEU A 191 4.65 -2.03 36.62
C LEU A 191 3.81 -2.35 37.84
N LEU A 192 3.65 -3.63 38.11
CA LEU A 192 3.01 -4.08 39.35
C LEU A 192 3.94 -3.67 40.50
N PRO A 193 3.40 -3.09 41.61
CA PRO A 193 4.19 -2.85 42.80
C PRO A 193 4.85 -4.17 43.21
N LEU A 194 6.14 -4.14 43.52
CA LEU A 194 6.78 -5.27 44.16
C LEU A 194 6.02 -5.50 45.46
N ALA A 195 5.46 -6.70 45.61
CA ALA A 195 4.88 -7.10 46.88
C ALA A 195 5.99 -6.96 47.94
N GLY A 196 5.82 -5.98 48.84
CA GLY A 196 6.76 -5.73 49.90
C GLY A 196 6.87 -6.99 50.78
N GLY A 197 8.11 -7.49 50.93
CA GLY A 197 8.39 -8.54 51.89
C GLY A 197 8.35 -8.00 53.33
#